data_4887f552c0e2e98918d69701cb446c81
#
_entry.id   4887f552c0e2e98918d69701cb446c81
#
_cell.length_a   1.000
_cell.length_b   1.000
_cell.length_c   1.000
_cell.angle_alpha   90.00
_cell.angle_beta   90.00
_cell.angle_gamma   90.00
#
_symmetry.space_group_name_H-M   'P 1'
#
loop_
_entity.id
_entity.type
_entity.pdbx_description
1 polymer ?
#
loop_
_entity_poly.entity_id
_entity_poly.type
_entity_poly.pdbx_seq_one_letter_code
_entity_poly.pdbx_strand_id
1 'polypeptide(L)'
;MIISTTGTLSQDDNFLVYHGPYAEIIPQMAEDGYQGVEMHIFDSAEIDRQELWSLLKKYNIRLTSIGTGSVYGRLHYSLGAADPAVRKAAIRHLEQHMVTAAPDQALVILGLVAGRFSDCHDDREEFKKNLTDSLHKLDDLAAHYQVRLGFEIMNRFESDYLTTIAEGVEYLKKEKFQKLLLHIDTVHMNIEEAHIGDAIRAGKGYIGHVHVADNDRWYPGHAHYDFQETIQALKEIGYDGALALETNCEPDTRTCARKSLEYLKRILGE
;
A
#
# COMPACT_ATOMS: atom_id res chain seq x y z
N MET A 1 5.74 -14.92 4.57
CA MET A 1 5.26 -13.51 4.49
C MET A 1 6.09 -12.68 5.45
N ILE A 2 6.34 -11.40 5.15
CA ILE A 2 7.09 -10.49 6.04
C ILE A 2 6.08 -9.63 6.80
N ILE A 3 6.18 -9.58 8.14
CA ILE A 3 5.39 -8.62 8.91
C ILE A 3 6.07 -7.27 8.80
N SER A 4 5.37 -6.30 8.22
CA SER A 4 5.84 -4.94 8.01
C SER A 4 5.05 -3.97 8.87
N THR A 5 5.73 -2.94 9.38
CA THR A 5 5.07 -1.81 10.04
C THR A 5 5.06 -0.60 9.13
N THR A 6 4.36 0.44 9.49
CA THR A 6 4.37 1.71 8.76
C THR A 6 5.17 2.76 9.49
N GLY A 7 5.80 3.66 8.72
CA GLY A 7 6.55 4.79 9.24
C GLY A 7 6.43 6.04 8.37
N THR A 8 6.47 7.20 8.99
CA THR A 8 6.38 8.50 8.30
C THR A 8 7.18 9.59 9.02
N LEU A 9 7.64 10.58 8.28
CA LEU A 9 8.18 11.83 8.85
C LEU A 9 7.08 12.79 9.36
N SER A 10 5.84 12.60 8.87
CA SER A 10 4.68 13.44 9.25
C SER A 10 4.22 13.12 10.66
N GLN A 11 3.76 14.15 11.38
CA GLN A 11 3.09 13.98 12.68
C GLN A 11 1.56 13.92 12.55
N ASP A 12 1.03 14.16 11.35
CA ASP A 12 -0.41 14.38 11.11
C ASP A 12 -1.14 13.16 10.55
N ASP A 13 -0.44 12.04 10.29
CA ASP A 13 -1.01 10.83 9.70
C ASP A 13 -1.41 9.81 10.77
N ASN A 14 -2.69 9.73 11.09
CA ASN A 14 -3.22 8.91 12.20
C ASN A 14 -3.21 7.39 11.94
N PHE A 15 -3.11 6.94 10.69
CA PHE A 15 -3.17 5.51 10.33
C PHE A 15 -1.80 4.83 10.26
N LEU A 16 -0.75 5.48 10.76
CA LEU A 16 0.62 4.99 10.67
C LEU A 16 1.20 4.76 12.06
N VAL A 17 2.06 3.75 12.18
CA VAL A 17 2.53 3.27 13.50
C VAL A 17 3.66 4.13 14.05
N TYR A 18 4.68 4.42 13.23
CA TYR A 18 5.86 5.17 13.70
C TYR A 18 5.95 6.53 13.02
N HIS A 19 6.12 7.59 13.84
CA HIS A 19 6.21 8.97 13.40
C HIS A 19 7.52 9.61 13.86
N GLY A 20 8.23 10.25 12.96
CA GLY A 20 9.45 10.99 13.28
C GLY A 20 10.61 10.76 12.33
N PRO A 21 11.79 11.33 12.66
CA PRO A 21 13.01 11.16 11.87
C PRO A 21 13.41 9.70 11.69
N TYR A 22 13.91 9.33 10.52
CA TYR A 22 14.35 7.95 10.22
C TYR A 22 15.35 7.41 11.25
N ALA A 23 16.26 8.26 11.73
CA ALA A 23 17.26 7.89 12.74
C ALA A 23 16.68 7.51 14.11
N GLU A 24 15.43 7.90 14.39
CA GLU A 24 14.69 7.58 15.60
C GLU A 24 13.78 6.37 15.42
N ILE A 25 12.96 6.37 14.35
CA ILE A 25 11.92 5.35 14.16
C ILE A 25 12.46 4.00 13.68
N ILE A 26 13.45 3.98 12.79
CA ILE A 26 14.00 2.72 12.26
C ILE A 26 14.66 1.85 13.34
N PRO A 27 15.49 2.41 14.27
CA PRO A 27 15.96 1.64 15.41
C PRO A 27 14.86 1.07 16.29
N GLN A 28 13.79 1.84 16.55
CA GLN A 28 12.65 1.39 17.37
C GLN A 28 11.91 0.23 16.70
N MET A 29 11.66 0.29 15.38
CA MET A 29 11.06 -0.80 14.62
C MET A 29 11.87 -2.09 14.75
N ALA A 30 13.21 -1.98 14.69
CA ALA A 30 14.10 -3.13 14.84
C ALA A 30 14.08 -3.69 16.28
N GLU A 31 14.06 -2.84 17.30
CA GLU A 31 13.96 -3.23 18.72
C GLU A 31 12.63 -3.92 19.01
N ASP A 32 11.52 -3.46 18.40
CA ASP A 32 10.20 -4.07 18.52
C ASP A 32 10.10 -5.41 17.76
N GLY A 33 11.09 -5.73 16.89
CA GLY A 33 11.23 -7.01 16.21
C GLY A 33 10.62 -7.08 14.82
N TYR A 34 10.36 -5.94 14.18
CA TYR A 34 9.93 -5.87 12.79
C TYR A 34 11.09 -6.13 11.83
N GLN A 35 10.79 -6.81 10.73
CA GLN A 35 11.76 -7.10 9.65
C GLN A 35 11.47 -6.31 8.38
N GLY A 36 10.29 -5.72 8.27
CA GLY A 36 9.85 -4.91 7.15
C GLY A 36 9.28 -3.58 7.58
N VAL A 37 9.38 -2.60 6.70
CA VAL A 37 8.73 -1.30 6.84
C VAL A 37 8.10 -0.86 5.53
N GLU A 38 6.92 -0.30 5.62
CA GLU A 38 6.32 0.55 4.61
C GLU A 38 6.55 2.00 5.02
N MET A 39 7.19 2.77 4.15
CA MET A 39 7.41 4.19 4.42
C MET A 39 6.37 5.03 3.68
N HIS A 40 5.58 5.81 4.43
CA HIS A 40 4.72 6.83 3.86
C HIS A 40 5.52 8.10 3.64
N ILE A 41 5.79 8.40 2.38
CA ILE A 41 6.67 9.50 1.95
C ILE A 41 5.84 10.46 1.10
N PHE A 42 5.71 11.72 1.56
CA PHE A 42 4.97 12.72 0.81
C PHE A 42 5.69 13.08 -0.50
N ASP A 43 6.97 13.43 -0.44
CA ASP A 43 7.79 13.71 -1.63
C ASP A 43 9.17 13.05 -1.50
N SER A 44 9.40 12.03 -2.32
CA SER A 44 10.69 11.33 -2.35
C SER A 44 11.84 12.16 -2.91
N ALA A 45 11.59 13.32 -3.54
CA ALA A 45 12.64 14.23 -3.97
C ALA A 45 13.20 15.08 -2.81
N GLU A 46 12.43 15.23 -1.72
CA GLU A 46 12.78 16.07 -0.56
C GLU A 46 13.44 15.29 0.58
N ILE A 47 13.47 13.95 0.54
CA ILE A 47 14.07 13.12 1.59
C ILE A 47 15.55 12.84 1.34
N ASP A 48 16.30 12.60 2.40
CA ASP A 48 17.64 12.01 2.32
C ASP A 48 17.54 10.48 2.13
N ARG A 49 17.54 10.06 0.86
CA ARG A 49 17.52 8.63 0.50
C ARG A 49 18.71 7.86 1.00
N GLN A 50 19.88 8.50 1.09
CA GLN A 50 21.12 7.88 1.58
C GLN A 50 21.01 7.55 3.06
N GLU A 51 20.47 8.47 3.87
CA GLU A 51 20.18 8.23 5.28
C GLU A 51 19.20 7.06 5.43
N LEU A 52 18.05 7.12 4.73
CA LEU A 52 17.03 6.06 4.78
C LEU A 52 17.65 4.68 4.48
N TRP A 53 18.30 4.52 3.32
CA TRP A 53 18.88 3.24 2.92
C TRP A 53 19.99 2.76 3.87
N SER A 54 20.82 3.67 4.39
CA SER A 54 21.89 3.33 5.33
C SER A 54 21.32 2.81 6.65
N LEU A 55 20.26 3.42 7.16
CA LEU A 55 19.58 3.01 8.38
C LEU A 55 18.87 1.66 8.20
N LEU A 56 18.11 1.49 7.12
CA LEU A 56 17.45 0.22 6.82
C LEU A 56 18.45 -0.94 6.76
N LYS A 57 19.56 -0.74 6.05
CA LYS A 57 20.64 -1.72 5.99
C LYS A 57 21.30 -1.98 7.36
N LYS A 58 21.59 -0.93 8.13
CA LYS A 58 22.21 -1.03 9.45
C LYS A 58 21.38 -1.85 10.43
N TYR A 59 20.07 -1.67 10.40
CA TYR A 59 19.14 -2.33 11.33
C TYR A 59 18.49 -3.60 10.73
N ASN A 60 18.92 -4.00 9.52
CA ASN A 60 18.41 -5.18 8.81
C ASN A 60 16.88 -5.16 8.65
N ILE A 61 16.32 -3.99 8.34
CA ILE A 61 14.91 -3.80 8.01
C ILE A 61 14.79 -3.63 6.49
N ARG A 62 13.89 -4.38 5.88
CA ARG A 62 13.60 -4.29 4.46
C ARG A 62 12.53 -3.23 4.19
N LEU A 63 12.76 -2.34 3.22
CA LEU A 63 11.69 -1.50 2.67
C LEU A 63 10.76 -2.39 1.85
N THR A 64 9.54 -2.61 2.32
CA THR A 64 8.56 -3.47 1.63
C THR A 64 7.72 -2.73 0.63
N SER A 65 7.38 -1.48 0.96
CA SER A 65 6.51 -0.64 0.17
C SER A 65 6.70 0.85 0.48
N ILE A 66 6.22 1.69 -0.44
CA ILE A 66 6.10 3.14 -0.25
C ILE A 66 4.63 3.52 -0.39
N GLY A 67 4.04 4.03 0.69
CA GLY A 67 2.71 4.60 0.72
C GLY A 67 2.68 6.03 0.17
N THR A 68 1.68 6.34 -0.65
CA THR A 68 1.53 7.63 -1.34
C THR A 68 0.24 8.37 -0.99
N GLY A 69 -0.47 7.93 0.05
CA GLY A 69 -1.86 8.34 0.36
C GLY A 69 -2.09 9.85 0.51
N SER A 70 -1.11 10.60 1.02
CA SER A 70 -1.24 12.05 1.23
C SER A 70 -1.14 12.90 -0.04
N VAL A 71 -0.65 12.34 -1.16
CA VAL A 71 -0.40 13.07 -2.41
C VAL A 71 -1.68 13.61 -3.04
N TYR A 72 -2.72 12.79 -3.11
CA TYR A 72 -4.02 13.20 -3.67
C TYR A 72 -4.63 14.35 -2.86
N GLY A 73 -4.71 14.21 -1.53
CA GLY A 73 -5.32 15.23 -0.67
C GLY A 73 -4.57 16.56 -0.62
N ARG A 74 -3.23 16.55 -0.71
CA ARG A 74 -2.39 17.74 -0.55
C ARG A 74 -2.02 18.43 -1.87
N LEU A 75 -1.78 17.66 -2.93
CA LEU A 75 -1.36 18.18 -4.24
C LEU A 75 -2.45 18.11 -5.31
N HIS A 76 -3.58 17.48 -5.00
CA HIS A 76 -4.66 17.21 -5.95
C HIS A 76 -4.17 16.48 -7.23
N TYR A 77 -3.13 15.64 -7.09
CA TYR A 77 -2.65 14.81 -8.18
C TYR A 77 -3.57 13.60 -8.35
N SER A 78 -3.99 13.38 -9.58
CA SER A 78 -4.88 12.29 -9.95
C SER A 78 -4.45 11.69 -11.28
N LEU A 79 -4.30 10.37 -11.34
CA LEU A 79 -3.94 9.65 -12.56
C LEU A 79 -5.09 9.60 -13.58
N GLY A 80 -6.35 9.75 -13.11
CA GLY A 80 -7.54 9.80 -13.96
C GLY A 80 -8.02 11.20 -14.32
N ALA A 81 -7.35 12.27 -13.86
CA ALA A 81 -7.81 13.65 -14.07
C ALA A 81 -8.03 14.02 -15.54
N ALA A 82 -8.99 14.90 -15.82
CA ALA A 82 -9.23 15.45 -17.15
C ALA A 82 -8.00 16.23 -17.66
N ASP A 83 -7.38 17.06 -16.78
CA ASP A 83 -6.20 17.83 -17.14
C ASP A 83 -4.96 16.94 -17.31
N PRO A 84 -4.36 16.86 -18.53
CA PRO A 84 -3.15 16.09 -18.77
C PRO A 84 -1.93 16.62 -18.00
N ALA A 85 -1.93 17.89 -17.57
CA ALA A 85 -0.83 18.45 -16.78
C ALA A 85 -0.84 17.86 -15.36
N VAL A 86 -2.02 17.66 -14.76
CA VAL A 86 -2.21 17.00 -13.45
C VAL A 86 -1.74 15.55 -13.52
N ARG A 87 -2.18 14.79 -14.55
CA ARG A 87 -1.73 13.39 -14.76
C ARG A 87 -0.21 13.29 -14.91
N LYS A 88 0.39 14.19 -15.70
CA LYS A 88 1.84 14.23 -15.90
C LYS A 88 2.59 14.57 -14.61
N ALA A 89 2.05 15.45 -13.77
CA ALA A 89 2.62 15.79 -12.48
C ALA A 89 2.56 14.58 -11.52
N ALA A 90 1.42 13.89 -11.44
CA ALA A 90 1.25 12.67 -10.67
C ALA A 90 2.26 11.59 -11.08
N ILE A 91 2.41 11.32 -12.37
CA ILE A 91 3.36 10.33 -12.87
C ILE A 91 4.80 10.68 -12.48
N ARG A 92 5.24 11.94 -12.65
CA ARG A 92 6.59 12.36 -12.25
C ARG A 92 6.84 12.26 -10.76
N HIS A 93 5.83 12.55 -9.97
CA HIS A 93 5.92 12.44 -8.52
C HIS A 93 6.08 10.97 -8.09
N LEU A 94 5.27 10.06 -8.65
CA LEU A 94 5.35 8.63 -8.40
C LEU A 94 6.67 8.01 -8.91
N GLU A 95 7.24 8.53 -9.98
CA GLU A 95 8.57 8.13 -10.45
C GLU A 95 9.66 8.37 -9.40
N GLN A 96 9.59 9.46 -8.62
CA GLN A 96 10.54 9.71 -7.51
C GLN A 96 10.40 8.66 -6.40
N HIS A 97 9.19 8.17 -6.13
CA HIS A 97 8.99 7.06 -5.21
C HIS A 97 9.60 5.75 -5.74
N MET A 98 9.52 5.50 -7.06
CA MET A 98 10.16 4.32 -7.66
C MET A 98 11.69 4.35 -7.52
N VAL A 99 12.32 5.54 -7.65
CA VAL A 99 13.77 5.70 -7.40
C VAL A 99 14.12 5.34 -5.95
N THR A 100 13.28 5.75 -4.99
CA THR A 100 13.48 5.43 -3.56
C THR A 100 13.26 3.94 -3.27
N ALA A 101 12.30 3.32 -3.94
CA ALA A 101 11.95 1.91 -3.79
C ALA A 101 12.95 0.93 -4.43
N ALA A 102 13.70 1.38 -5.45
CA ALA A 102 14.51 0.52 -6.31
C ALA A 102 15.55 -0.35 -5.58
N PRO A 103 16.31 0.12 -4.57
CA PRO A 103 17.34 -0.71 -3.90
C PRO A 103 16.80 -2.00 -3.28
N ASP A 104 15.60 -1.96 -2.69
CA ASP A 104 14.94 -3.12 -2.08
C ASP A 104 13.89 -3.76 -2.99
N GLN A 105 13.70 -3.23 -4.21
CA GLN A 105 12.62 -3.61 -5.12
C GLN A 105 11.24 -3.51 -4.44
N ALA A 106 11.10 -2.49 -3.58
CA ALA A 106 9.87 -2.26 -2.84
C ALA A 106 8.70 -1.93 -3.78
N LEU A 107 7.49 -2.16 -3.31
CA LEU A 107 6.28 -1.84 -4.08
C LEU A 107 5.89 -0.38 -3.84
N VAL A 108 5.48 0.33 -4.88
CA VAL A 108 4.90 1.68 -4.75
C VAL A 108 3.39 1.59 -4.81
N ILE A 109 2.72 2.04 -3.76
CA ILE A 109 1.26 1.96 -3.63
C ILE A 109 0.60 3.09 -4.42
N LEU A 110 -0.41 2.74 -5.19
CA LEU A 110 -1.28 3.64 -5.94
C LEU A 110 -2.68 3.57 -5.32
N GLY A 111 -2.89 4.30 -4.23
CA GLY A 111 -4.17 4.42 -3.56
C GLY A 111 -4.97 5.61 -4.10
N LEU A 112 -5.31 6.57 -3.25
CA LEU A 112 -6.12 7.76 -3.61
C LEU A 112 -5.60 8.53 -4.84
N VAL A 113 -4.30 8.44 -5.14
CA VAL A 113 -3.70 9.09 -6.34
C VAL A 113 -4.26 8.54 -7.66
N ALA A 114 -4.92 7.38 -7.66
CA ALA A 114 -5.69 6.90 -8.82
C ALA A 114 -6.77 7.91 -9.23
N GLY A 115 -7.35 8.63 -8.26
CA GLY A 115 -8.34 9.67 -8.46
C GLY A 115 -9.78 9.18 -8.35
N ARG A 116 -10.71 10.08 -8.62
CA ARG A 116 -12.16 9.86 -8.59
C ARG A 116 -12.80 10.32 -9.89
N PHE A 117 -14.02 9.90 -10.18
CA PHE A 117 -14.73 10.35 -11.37
C PHE A 117 -14.92 11.87 -11.41
N SER A 118 -15.04 12.52 -10.25
CA SER A 118 -15.11 13.98 -10.13
C SER A 118 -13.87 14.72 -10.68
N ASP A 119 -12.70 14.09 -10.70
CA ASP A 119 -11.48 14.66 -11.27
C ASP A 119 -11.54 14.74 -12.80
N CYS A 120 -12.53 14.07 -13.40
CA CYS A 120 -12.82 14.09 -14.83
C CYS A 120 -14.27 14.56 -15.11
N HIS A 121 -14.76 15.53 -14.33
CA HIS A 121 -16.10 16.11 -14.49
C HIS A 121 -17.23 15.07 -14.50
N ASP A 122 -17.07 13.96 -13.76
CA ASP A 122 -17.96 12.79 -13.71
C ASP A 122 -18.10 12.04 -15.05
N ASP A 123 -17.25 12.33 -16.04
CA ASP A 123 -17.13 11.51 -17.24
C ASP A 123 -16.35 10.23 -16.94
N ARG A 124 -17.09 9.17 -16.66
CA ARG A 124 -16.55 7.88 -16.23
C ARG A 124 -15.70 7.21 -17.30
N GLU A 125 -16.06 7.33 -18.56
CA GLU A 125 -15.33 6.67 -19.65
C GLU A 125 -14.03 7.42 -19.95
N GLU A 126 -14.03 8.74 -19.92
CA GLU A 126 -12.82 9.54 -20.03
C GLU A 126 -11.89 9.29 -18.84
N PHE A 127 -12.42 9.27 -17.59
CA PHE A 127 -11.65 8.93 -16.40
C PHE A 127 -10.94 7.59 -16.53
N LYS A 128 -11.68 6.53 -16.87
CA LYS A 128 -11.10 5.17 -17.02
C LYS A 128 -10.01 5.14 -18.09
N LYS A 129 -10.24 5.80 -19.22
CA LYS A 129 -9.23 5.91 -20.27
C LYS A 129 -7.98 6.64 -19.78
N ASN A 130 -8.14 7.80 -19.14
CA ASN A 130 -7.03 8.60 -18.61
C ASN A 130 -6.23 7.86 -17.55
N LEU A 131 -6.92 7.15 -16.63
CA LEU A 131 -6.31 6.30 -15.60
C LEU A 131 -5.50 5.19 -16.26
N THR A 132 -6.09 4.45 -17.21
CA THR A 132 -5.41 3.35 -17.92
C THR A 132 -4.17 3.85 -18.66
N ASP A 133 -4.27 4.97 -19.39
CA ASP A 133 -3.14 5.58 -20.10
C ASP A 133 -2.01 6.00 -19.13
N SER A 134 -2.35 6.46 -17.94
CA SER A 134 -1.41 6.84 -16.89
C SER A 134 -0.75 5.62 -16.25
N LEU A 135 -1.52 4.57 -15.97
CA LEU A 135 -1.02 3.32 -15.40
C LEU A 135 -0.08 2.59 -16.35
N HIS A 136 -0.30 2.57 -17.65
CA HIS A 136 0.65 2.01 -18.62
C HIS A 136 2.00 2.72 -18.59
N LYS A 137 2.00 4.07 -18.49
CA LYS A 137 3.25 4.83 -18.35
C LYS A 137 3.99 4.52 -17.06
N LEU A 138 3.25 4.36 -15.97
CA LEU A 138 3.83 3.97 -14.68
C LEU A 138 4.35 2.53 -14.70
N ASP A 139 3.68 1.62 -15.40
CA ASP A 139 4.10 0.22 -15.56
C ASP A 139 5.43 0.12 -16.33
N ASP A 140 5.59 0.92 -17.40
CA ASP A 140 6.86 1.04 -18.15
C ASP A 140 7.99 1.60 -17.26
N LEU A 141 7.71 2.64 -16.46
CA LEU A 141 8.68 3.20 -15.51
C LEU A 141 9.04 2.18 -14.42
N ALA A 142 8.05 1.47 -13.87
CA ALA A 142 8.27 0.44 -12.88
C ALA A 142 9.13 -0.72 -13.42
N ALA A 143 8.96 -1.08 -14.69
CA ALA A 143 9.83 -2.04 -15.36
C ALA A 143 11.27 -1.52 -15.50
N HIS A 144 11.45 -0.24 -15.82
CA HIS A 144 12.77 0.41 -15.91
C HIS A 144 13.50 0.42 -14.57
N TYR A 145 12.82 0.81 -13.48
CA TYR A 145 13.38 0.86 -12.12
C TYR A 145 13.40 -0.50 -11.41
N GLN A 146 12.86 -1.56 -12.03
CA GLN A 146 12.74 -2.91 -11.46
C GLN A 146 11.94 -2.97 -10.15
N VAL A 147 10.97 -2.10 -9.99
CA VAL A 147 10.02 -2.09 -8.87
C VAL A 147 8.67 -2.67 -9.27
N ARG A 148 7.77 -2.84 -8.30
CA ARG A 148 6.38 -3.22 -8.52
C ARG A 148 5.46 -2.06 -8.13
N LEU A 149 4.26 -2.06 -8.68
CA LEU A 149 3.18 -1.14 -8.33
C LEU A 149 2.04 -1.93 -7.70
N GLY A 150 1.41 -1.35 -6.70
CA GLY A 150 0.21 -1.89 -6.06
C GLY A 150 -0.98 -0.96 -6.28
N PHE A 151 -1.92 -1.34 -7.16
CA PHE A 151 -3.19 -0.61 -7.28
C PHE A 151 -4.08 -1.02 -6.11
N GLU A 152 -4.43 -0.05 -5.28
CA GLU A 152 -5.22 -0.31 -4.09
C GLU A 152 -6.70 -0.48 -4.41
N ILE A 153 -7.23 -1.63 -3.99
CA ILE A 153 -8.66 -1.93 -4.05
C ILE A 153 -9.31 -1.34 -2.80
N MET A 154 -9.81 -0.12 -2.92
CA MET A 154 -10.44 0.61 -1.83
C MET A 154 -11.95 0.41 -1.81
N ASN A 155 -12.57 0.61 -0.65
CA ASN A 155 -14.02 0.52 -0.48
C ASN A 155 -14.79 1.66 -1.19
N ARG A 156 -16.09 1.46 -1.37
CA ARG A 156 -17.02 2.39 -2.07
C ARG A 156 -17.15 3.78 -1.47
N PHE A 157 -16.68 4.00 -0.25
CA PHE A 157 -16.69 5.32 0.39
C PHE A 157 -15.44 6.13 0.04
N GLU A 158 -14.37 5.44 -0.37
CA GLU A 158 -13.08 6.03 -0.66
C GLU A 158 -12.70 6.01 -2.15
N SER A 159 -13.29 5.10 -2.94
CA SER A 159 -13.07 5.00 -4.38
C SER A 159 -14.38 4.87 -5.15
N ASP A 160 -14.38 5.37 -6.38
CA ASP A 160 -15.51 5.25 -7.32
C ASP A 160 -15.30 4.11 -8.34
N TYR A 161 -14.09 3.49 -8.35
CA TYR A 161 -13.72 2.56 -9.42
C TYR A 161 -12.81 1.43 -8.91
N LEU A 162 -13.11 0.19 -9.28
CA LEU A 162 -12.41 -1.03 -8.86
C LEU A 162 -12.42 -1.21 -7.34
N THR A 163 -13.57 -1.55 -6.80
CA THR A 163 -13.77 -1.70 -5.34
C THR A 163 -13.68 -3.13 -4.85
N THR A 164 -13.64 -4.12 -5.76
CA THR A 164 -13.48 -5.53 -5.41
C THR A 164 -12.23 -6.16 -6.05
N ILE A 165 -11.68 -7.19 -5.42
CA ILE A 165 -10.54 -7.94 -5.96
C ILE A 165 -10.89 -8.52 -7.33
N ALA A 166 -12.11 -9.00 -7.52
CA ALA A 166 -12.56 -9.57 -8.80
C ALA A 166 -12.49 -8.54 -9.93
N GLU A 167 -13.00 -7.32 -9.71
CA GLU A 167 -12.92 -6.21 -10.69
C GLU A 167 -11.46 -5.86 -11.00
N GLY A 168 -10.61 -5.77 -9.97
CA GLY A 168 -9.17 -5.51 -10.14
C GLY A 168 -8.47 -6.59 -10.97
N VAL A 169 -8.75 -7.86 -10.71
CA VAL A 169 -8.20 -8.99 -11.48
C VAL A 169 -8.63 -8.94 -12.93
N GLU A 170 -9.91 -8.69 -13.21
CA GLU A 170 -10.42 -8.55 -14.59
C GLU A 170 -9.72 -7.38 -15.31
N TYR A 171 -9.56 -6.24 -14.61
CA TYR A 171 -8.88 -5.08 -15.14
C TYR A 171 -7.41 -5.39 -15.49
N LEU A 172 -6.64 -5.99 -14.56
CA LEU A 172 -5.24 -6.34 -14.82
C LEU A 172 -5.09 -7.36 -15.97
N LYS A 173 -5.99 -8.34 -16.06
CA LYS A 173 -6.01 -9.30 -17.17
C LYS A 173 -6.25 -8.65 -18.52
N LYS A 174 -7.19 -7.71 -18.56
CA LYS A 174 -7.57 -6.98 -19.79
C LYS A 174 -6.42 -6.12 -20.29
N GLU A 175 -5.84 -5.32 -19.40
CA GLU A 175 -4.82 -4.32 -19.76
C GLU A 175 -3.41 -4.90 -19.85
N LYS A 176 -3.14 -6.10 -19.29
CA LYS A 176 -1.86 -6.86 -19.40
C LYS A 176 -0.64 -6.12 -18.88
N PHE A 177 -0.75 -5.48 -17.74
CA PHE A 177 0.38 -4.86 -17.06
C PHE A 177 1.47 -5.88 -16.68
N GLN A 178 2.73 -5.44 -16.65
CA GLN A 178 3.89 -6.27 -16.30
C GLN A 178 4.30 -6.13 -14.84
N LYS A 179 4.12 -4.95 -14.25
CA LYS A 179 4.59 -4.58 -12.90
C LYS A 179 3.47 -4.15 -11.97
N LEU A 180 2.28 -3.85 -12.51
CA LEU A 180 1.12 -3.48 -11.71
C LEU A 180 0.44 -4.72 -11.16
N LEU A 181 0.29 -4.76 -9.84
CA LEU A 181 -0.41 -5.78 -9.07
C LEU A 181 -1.52 -5.12 -8.25
N LEU A 182 -2.36 -5.91 -7.61
CA LEU A 182 -3.34 -5.41 -6.64
C LEU A 182 -2.68 -5.22 -5.29
N HIS A 183 -3.02 -4.13 -4.63
CA HIS A 183 -2.86 -3.93 -3.21
C HIS A 183 -4.24 -4.10 -2.55
N ILE A 184 -4.33 -4.95 -1.54
CA ILE A 184 -5.57 -5.24 -0.81
C ILE A 184 -5.43 -4.84 0.66
N ASP A 185 -6.51 -4.38 1.27
CA ASP A 185 -6.56 -3.97 2.67
C ASP A 185 -7.72 -4.70 3.38
N THR A 186 -7.45 -5.23 4.55
CA THR A 186 -8.44 -5.98 5.35
C THR A 186 -9.67 -5.16 5.71
N VAL A 187 -9.53 -3.85 5.94
CA VAL A 187 -10.67 -2.95 6.22
C VAL A 187 -11.52 -2.74 4.97
N HIS A 188 -10.88 -2.55 3.81
CA HIS A 188 -11.62 -2.40 2.56
C HIS A 188 -12.32 -3.68 2.15
N MET A 189 -11.63 -4.83 2.26
CA MET A 189 -12.23 -6.13 2.00
C MET A 189 -13.41 -6.44 2.94
N ASN A 190 -13.32 -6.04 4.20
CA ASN A 190 -14.42 -6.23 5.17
C ASN A 190 -15.70 -5.49 4.78
N ILE A 191 -15.60 -4.42 3.98
CA ILE A 191 -16.75 -3.64 3.49
C ILE A 191 -17.28 -4.18 2.16
N GLU A 192 -16.38 -4.57 1.25
CA GLU A 192 -16.74 -4.85 -0.14
C GLU A 192 -16.89 -6.34 -0.49
N GLU A 193 -16.11 -7.22 0.16
CA GLU A 193 -16.08 -8.63 -0.21
C GLU A 193 -17.13 -9.44 0.58
N ALA A 194 -18.01 -10.14 -0.12
CA ALA A 194 -19.00 -11.02 0.52
C ALA A 194 -18.35 -12.26 1.18
N HIS A 195 -17.24 -12.74 0.59
CA HIS A 195 -16.45 -13.89 1.05
C HIS A 195 -14.97 -13.59 0.84
N ILE A 196 -14.31 -13.12 1.90
CA ILE A 196 -12.93 -12.60 1.84
C ILE A 196 -11.94 -13.66 1.36
N GLY A 197 -12.00 -14.87 1.91
CA GLY A 197 -11.10 -15.95 1.52
C GLY A 197 -11.24 -16.32 0.03
N ASP A 198 -12.46 -16.36 -0.50
CA ASP A 198 -12.68 -16.66 -1.91
C ASP A 198 -12.21 -15.54 -2.83
N ALA A 199 -12.41 -14.29 -2.43
CA ALA A 199 -11.90 -13.12 -3.15
C ALA A 199 -10.36 -13.14 -3.25
N ILE A 200 -9.67 -13.44 -2.13
CA ILE A 200 -8.20 -13.58 -2.12
C ILE A 200 -7.76 -14.73 -3.04
N ARG A 201 -8.43 -15.89 -2.99
CA ARG A 201 -8.13 -17.03 -3.88
C ARG A 201 -8.28 -16.67 -5.35
N ALA A 202 -9.33 -15.92 -5.71
CA ALA A 202 -9.53 -15.42 -7.07
C ALA A 202 -8.43 -14.45 -7.51
N GLY A 203 -7.80 -13.75 -6.56
CA GLY A 203 -6.66 -12.86 -6.77
C GLY A 203 -5.31 -13.53 -6.98
N LYS A 204 -5.25 -14.88 -7.04
CA LYS A 204 -3.99 -15.63 -7.19
C LYS A 204 -3.14 -15.12 -8.36
N GLY A 205 -1.89 -14.73 -8.04
CA GLY A 205 -0.92 -14.22 -9.01
C GLY A 205 -1.08 -12.73 -9.35
N TYR A 206 -2.10 -12.06 -8.78
CA TYR A 206 -2.35 -10.63 -8.99
C TYR A 206 -2.17 -9.80 -7.71
N ILE A 207 -2.18 -10.39 -6.51
CA ILE A 207 -1.99 -9.69 -5.24
C ILE A 207 -0.50 -9.48 -5.00
N GLY A 208 -0.08 -8.23 -4.85
CA GLY A 208 1.31 -7.81 -4.65
C GLY A 208 1.60 -7.26 -3.26
N HIS A 209 0.59 -6.76 -2.54
CA HIS A 209 0.73 -6.16 -1.22
C HIS A 209 -0.55 -6.29 -0.40
N VAL A 210 -0.41 -6.33 0.92
CA VAL A 210 -1.56 -6.51 1.84
C VAL A 210 -1.40 -5.56 3.02
N HIS A 211 -2.39 -4.67 3.21
CA HIS A 211 -2.55 -3.93 4.45
C HIS A 211 -3.39 -4.74 5.46
N VAL A 212 -2.99 -4.67 6.71
CA VAL A 212 -3.65 -5.36 7.82
C VAL A 212 -4.00 -4.38 8.94
N ALA A 213 -5.29 -4.26 9.20
CA ALA A 213 -5.90 -3.62 10.36
C ALA A 213 -7.15 -4.39 10.73
N ASP A 214 -7.61 -4.32 11.99
CA ASP A 214 -8.91 -4.88 12.33
C ASP A 214 -10.05 -4.04 11.71
N ASN A 215 -11.26 -4.54 11.70
CA ASN A 215 -12.39 -3.87 11.05
C ASN A 215 -12.74 -2.48 11.62
N ASP A 216 -12.25 -2.16 12.82
CA ASP A 216 -12.34 -0.83 13.43
C ASP A 216 -11.11 0.05 13.19
N ARG A 217 -10.21 -0.38 12.29
CA ARG A 217 -8.95 0.27 11.94
C ARG A 217 -7.92 0.31 13.07
N TRP A 218 -8.12 -0.48 14.15
CA TRP A 218 -7.12 -0.67 15.19
C TRP A 218 -6.18 -1.84 14.83
N TYR A 219 -5.27 -2.20 15.75
CA TYR A 219 -4.31 -3.28 15.53
C TYR A 219 -5.00 -4.63 15.29
N PRO A 220 -4.45 -5.51 14.43
CA PRO A 220 -4.99 -6.84 14.17
C PRO A 220 -5.23 -7.65 15.44
N GLY A 221 -6.42 -8.22 15.57
CA GLY A 221 -6.87 -8.98 16.75
C GLY A 221 -7.51 -8.14 17.86
N HIS A 222 -7.78 -6.86 17.60
CA HIS A 222 -8.52 -6.00 18.52
C HIS A 222 -10.04 -6.25 18.47
N ALA A 223 -10.59 -6.42 17.29
CA ALA A 223 -12.03 -6.54 17.10
C ALA A 223 -12.44 -7.92 16.52
N HIS A 224 -13.12 -7.98 15.38
CA HIS A 224 -13.75 -9.23 14.92
C HIS A 224 -13.40 -9.64 13.48
N TYR A 225 -12.43 -9.00 12.83
CA TYR A 225 -12.01 -9.43 11.49
C TYR A 225 -11.39 -10.83 11.53
N ASP A 226 -11.76 -11.70 10.57
CA ASP A 226 -11.21 -13.07 10.51
C ASP A 226 -9.86 -13.12 9.79
N PHE A 227 -8.79 -12.79 10.53
CA PHE A 227 -7.43 -12.88 10.01
C PHE A 227 -6.99 -14.32 9.71
N GLN A 228 -7.60 -15.34 10.35
CA GLN A 228 -7.23 -16.73 10.09
C GLN A 228 -7.66 -17.12 8.67
N GLU A 229 -8.89 -16.77 8.26
CA GLU A 229 -9.36 -16.98 6.90
C GLU A 229 -8.45 -16.26 5.87
N THR A 230 -8.14 -14.99 6.13
CA THR A 230 -7.28 -14.18 5.27
C THR A 230 -5.88 -14.80 5.11
N ILE A 231 -5.20 -15.14 6.22
CA ILE A 231 -3.86 -15.74 6.20
C ILE A 231 -3.88 -17.10 5.53
N GLN A 232 -4.90 -17.92 5.79
CA GLN A 232 -5.05 -19.21 5.13
C GLN A 232 -5.18 -19.05 3.60
N ALA A 233 -6.05 -18.15 3.14
CA ALA A 233 -6.23 -17.89 1.71
C ALA A 233 -4.94 -17.35 1.05
N LEU A 234 -4.21 -16.45 1.71
CA LEU A 234 -2.92 -15.95 1.23
C LEU A 234 -1.86 -17.07 1.12
N LYS A 235 -1.80 -17.99 2.10
CA LYS A 235 -0.93 -19.18 2.05
C LYS A 235 -1.31 -20.09 0.87
N GLU A 236 -2.60 -20.34 0.64
CA GLU A 236 -3.11 -21.20 -0.44
C GLU A 236 -2.79 -20.67 -1.84
N ILE A 237 -2.78 -19.35 -2.02
CA ILE A 237 -2.36 -18.75 -3.30
C ILE A 237 -0.84 -18.63 -3.47
N GLY A 238 -0.06 -18.95 -2.42
CA GLY A 238 1.39 -18.82 -2.42
C GLY A 238 1.90 -17.39 -2.27
N TYR A 239 1.13 -16.52 -1.60
CA TYR A 239 1.57 -15.15 -1.32
C TYR A 239 2.73 -15.15 -0.31
N ASP A 240 3.85 -14.53 -0.68
CA ASP A 240 5.07 -14.43 0.13
C ASP A 240 5.51 -12.98 0.43
N GLY A 241 4.68 -12.02 0.03
CA GLY A 241 4.94 -10.59 0.21
C GLY A 241 4.80 -10.10 1.66
N ALA A 242 4.58 -8.79 1.82
CA ALA A 242 4.45 -8.15 3.12
C ALA A 242 2.98 -8.09 3.60
N LEU A 243 2.82 -8.22 4.90
CA LEU A 243 1.62 -7.84 5.66
C LEU A 243 1.98 -6.54 6.39
N ALA A 244 1.55 -5.40 5.88
CA ALA A 244 1.92 -4.08 6.41
C ALA A 244 0.79 -3.52 7.27
N LEU A 245 1.15 -2.97 8.44
CA LEU A 245 0.19 -2.37 9.34
C LEU A 245 -0.24 -0.99 8.82
N GLU A 246 -1.53 -0.79 8.61
CA GLU A 246 -2.11 0.52 8.39
C GLU A 246 -3.26 0.73 9.37
N THR A 247 -2.92 1.14 10.61
CA THR A 247 -3.82 1.11 11.76
C THR A 247 -3.82 2.43 12.52
N ASN A 248 -4.94 2.76 13.14
CA ASN A 248 -4.96 3.76 14.19
C ASN A 248 -4.10 3.28 15.36
N CYS A 249 -3.19 4.14 15.85
CA CYS A 249 -2.26 3.81 16.94
C CYS A 249 -2.89 4.00 18.32
N GLU A 250 -4.01 3.35 18.54
CA GLU A 250 -4.68 3.37 19.85
C GLU A 250 -4.30 2.15 20.70
N PRO A 251 -4.16 2.29 22.02
CA PRO A 251 -4.14 3.56 22.78
C PRO A 251 -2.82 4.34 22.61
N ASP A 252 -1.80 3.76 22.03
CA ASP A 252 -0.49 4.36 21.76
C ASP A 252 0.30 3.51 20.74
N THR A 253 1.28 4.13 20.08
CA THR A 253 2.14 3.49 19.08
C THR A 253 2.77 2.19 19.56
N ARG A 254 3.34 2.17 20.77
CA ARG A 254 4.08 1.00 21.28
C ARG A 254 3.15 -0.18 21.54
N THR A 255 1.97 0.08 22.08
CA THR A 255 0.94 -0.95 22.30
C THR A 255 0.44 -1.50 20.97
N CYS A 256 0.14 -0.63 20.01
CA CYS A 256 -0.28 -1.00 18.67
C CYS A 256 0.78 -1.89 17.99
N ALA A 257 2.02 -1.42 17.90
CA ALA A 257 3.12 -2.13 17.27
C ALA A 257 3.32 -3.53 17.87
N ARG A 258 3.44 -3.63 19.21
CA ARG A 258 3.70 -4.90 19.89
C ARG A 258 2.54 -5.88 19.73
N LYS A 259 1.31 -5.45 19.99
CA LYS A 259 0.13 -6.33 19.88
C LYS A 259 -0.10 -6.82 18.46
N SER A 260 0.10 -5.96 17.46
CA SER A 260 0.04 -6.37 16.06
C SER A 260 1.05 -7.47 15.74
N LEU A 261 2.31 -7.25 16.12
CA LEU A 261 3.39 -8.20 15.86
C LEU A 261 3.15 -9.54 16.55
N GLU A 262 2.80 -9.53 17.83
CA GLU A 262 2.47 -10.73 18.62
C GLU A 262 1.30 -11.51 17.99
N TYR A 263 0.24 -10.81 17.59
CA TYR A 263 -0.93 -11.43 16.98
C TYR A 263 -0.60 -12.05 15.63
N LEU A 264 0.05 -11.28 14.73
CA LEU A 264 0.39 -11.76 13.39
C LEU A 264 1.38 -12.92 13.42
N LYS A 265 2.42 -12.88 14.26
CA LYS A 265 3.34 -14.03 14.46
C LYS A 265 2.58 -15.29 14.87
N ARG A 266 1.68 -15.18 15.85
CA ARG A 266 0.88 -16.30 16.31
C ARG A 266 0.04 -16.96 15.21
N ILE A 267 -0.64 -16.16 14.36
CA ILE A 267 -1.48 -16.71 13.28
C ILE A 267 -0.68 -17.19 12.06
N LEU A 268 0.55 -16.69 11.89
CA LEU A 268 1.49 -17.19 10.89
C LEU A 268 2.14 -18.53 11.33
N GLY A 269 2.16 -18.82 12.65
CA GLY A 269 2.81 -19.99 13.21
C GLY A 269 4.29 -19.78 13.51
N GLU A 270 4.70 -18.55 13.82
CA GLU A 270 6.07 -18.12 14.14
C GLU A 270 6.27 -17.93 15.65
#